data_2adc06e18b7dd8e8990d2a10ec3a2bd6
#
_entry.id   2adc06e18b7dd8e8990d2a10ec3a2bd6
#
_cell.length_a   1.000
_cell.length_b   1.000
_cell.length_c   1.000
_cell.angle_alpha   90.00
_cell.angle_beta   90.00
_cell.angle_gamma   90.00
#
_symmetry.space_group_name_H-M   'P 1'
#
loop_
_entity.id
_entity.type
_entity.pdbx_description
1 polymer ?
#
loop_
_entity_poly.entity_id
_entity_poly.type
_entity_poly.pdbx_seq_one_letter_code
_entity_poly.pdbx_strand_id
1 'polypeptide(L)'
;FSYTLVIGESLETVQARVDDVLARPRIELEREGKMTRRGVRRVSTVDVRPMIRRMAVRPGRDGALVDVEVGLVETRGVRMREILALLASEPASARVIKRATYLAEPA
;
A
#
# COMPACT_ATOMS: atom_id res chain seq x y z
N PHE A 1 -2.34 5.06 10.10
CA PHE A 1 -0.89 4.90 9.90
C PHE A 1 -0.46 5.67 8.67
N SER A 2 0.66 6.36 8.76
CA SER A 2 1.21 7.14 7.64
C SER A 2 2.59 6.61 7.26
N TYR A 3 2.81 6.45 5.96
CA TYR A 3 4.05 5.96 5.39
C TYR A 3 4.48 6.84 4.23
N THR A 4 5.77 6.87 3.96
CA THR A 4 6.30 7.41 2.71
C THR A 4 6.99 6.27 1.97
N LEU A 5 6.59 6.06 0.72
CA LEU A 5 7.19 5.08 -0.16
C LEU A 5 8.18 5.79 -1.06
N VAL A 6 9.40 5.27 -1.14
CA VAL A 6 10.46 5.81 -2.00
C VAL A 6 10.58 4.92 -3.21
N ILE A 7 10.16 5.41 -4.37
CA ILE A 7 10.09 4.65 -5.61
C ILE A 7 11.03 5.29 -6.64
N GLY A 8 12.02 4.54 -7.10
CA GLY A 8 13.02 5.00 -8.05
C GLY A 8 12.55 5.03 -9.51
N GLU A 9 11.31 5.43 -9.75
CA GLU A 9 10.73 5.58 -11.08
C GLU A 9 10.28 7.03 -11.27
N SER A 10 10.03 7.43 -12.53
CA SER A 10 9.67 8.82 -12.80
C SER A 10 8.40 9.25 -12.07
N LEU A 11 8.35 10.52 -11.70
CA LEU A 11 7.19 11.12 -11.03
C LEU A 11 5.91 10.89 -11.85
N GLU A 12 5.98 11.07 -13.16
CA GLU A 12 4.83 10.89 -14.05
C GLU A 12 4.31 9.45 -14.05
N THR A 13 5.21 8.49 -14.11
CA THR A 13 4.86 7.07 -14.07
C THR A 13 4.18 6.69 -12.77
N VAL A 14 4.73 7.12 -11.66
CA VAL A 14 4.18 6.83 -10.34
C VAL A 14 2.86 7.55 -10.12
N GLN A 15 2.75 8.80 -10.56
CA GLN A 15 1.50 9.56 -10.48
C GLN A 15 0.38 8.87 -11.25
N ALA A 16 0.67 8.39 -12.45
CA ALA A 16 -0.33 7.67 -13.26
C ALA A 16 -0.83 6.40 -12.55
N ARG A 17 0.07 5.67 -11.90
CA ARG A 17 -0.30 4.47 -11.14
C ARG A 17 -1.11 4.78 -9.90
N VAL A 18 -0.77 5.85 -9.19
CA VAL A 18 -1.54 6.31 -8.03
C VAL A 18 -2.93 6.73 -8.46
N ASP A 19 -3.05 7.48 -9.53
CA ASP A 19 -4.35 7.90 -10.06
C ASP A 19 -5.21 6.69 -10.44
N ASP A 20 -4.61 5.67 -11.08
CA ASP A 20 -5.30 4.44 -11.41
C ASP A 20 -5.80 3.69 -10.16
N VAL A 21 -4.94 3.57 -9.14
CA VAL A 21 -5.32 2.92 -7.88
C VAL A 21 -6.47 3.64 -7.20
N LEU A 22 -6.39 4.97 -7.11
CA LEU A 22 -7.44 5.78 -6.46
C LEU A 22 -8.75 5.78 -7.24
N ALA A 23 -8.70 5.57 -8.55
CA ALA A 23 -9.88 5.48 -9.39
C ALA A 23 -10.60 4.14 -9.29
N ARG A 24 -9.95 3.11 -8.76
CA ARG A 24 -10.57 1.79 -8.61
C ARG A 24 -11.54 1.77 -7.43
N PRO A 25 -12.80 1.34 -7.64
CA PRO A 25 -13.76 1.19 -6.53
C PRO A 25 -13.40 0.00 -5.64
N ARG A 26 -12.67 -0.97 -6.18
CA ARG A 26 -12.22 -2.18 -5.50
C ARG A 26 -10.79 -2.52 -5.86
N ILE A 27 -10.05 -3.04 -4.91
CA ILE A 27 -8.74 -3.65 -5.13
C ILE A 27 -8.73 -4.98 -4.39
N GLU A 28 -8.99 -6.04 -5.11
CA GLU A 28 -9.03 -7.39 -4.55
C GLU A 28 -7.65 -8.02 -4.61
N LEU A 29 -7.15 -8.43 -3.46
CA LEU A 29 -5.88 -9.12 -3.33
C LEU A 29 -6.08 -10.50 -2.74
N GLU A 30 -5.33 -11.46 -3.24
CA GLU A 30 -5.30 -12.80 -2.68
C GLU A 30 -4.29 -12.86 -1.55
N ARG A 31 -4.72 -13.44 -0.43
CA ARG A 31 -3.86 -13.69 0.73
C ARG A 31 -3.88 -15.17 1.06
N GLU A 32 -2.70 -15.73 1.24
CA GLU A 32 -2.55 -17.11 1.70
C GLU A 32 -2.81 -17.19 3.20
N GLY A 33 -3.71 -18.08 3.59
CA GLY A 33 -3.95 -18.41 4.98
C GLY A 33 -3.00 -19.48 5.50
N LYS A 34 -3.23 -19.91 6.75
CA LYS A 34 -2.46 -21.00 7.34
C LYS A 34 -2.74 -22.32 6.65
N MET A 35 -1.72 -23.17 6.54
CA MET A 35 -1.89 -24.54 6.11
C MET A 35 -2.85 -25.28 7.04
N THR A 36 -3.80 -25.99 6.45
CA THR A 36 -4.67 -26.90 7.19
C THR A 36 -3.90 -28.16 7.57
N ARG A 37 -4.46 -28.98 8.47
CA ARG A 37 -3.89 -30.28 8.84
C ARG A 37 -3.70 -31.22 7.66
N ARG A 38 -4.43 -30.99 6.56
CA ARG A 38 -4.32 -31.79 5.32
C ARG A 38 -3.30 -31.25 4.34
N GLY A 39 -2.52 -30.23 4.73
CA GLY A 39 -1.53 -29.61 3.87
C GLY A 39 -2.09 -28.67 2.81
N VAL A 40 -3.35 -28.28 2.91
CA VAL A 40 -4.01 -27.38 1.97
C VAL A 40 -3.94 -25.95 2.50
N ARG A 41 -3.36 -25.03 1.72
CA ARG A 41 -3.39 -23.59 2.04
C ARG A 41 -4.74 -23.02 1.62
N ARG A 42 -5.34 -22.28 2.52
CA ARG A 42 -6.52 -21.47 2.18
C ARG A 42 -6.08 -20.16 1.56
N VAL A 43 -6.66 -19.85 0.43
CA VAL A 43 -6.51 -18.54 -0.21
C VAL A 43 -7.78 -17.74 0.04
N SER A 44 -7.63 -16.54 0.56
CA SER A 44 -8.75 -15.62 0.74
C SER A 44 -8.55 -14.38 -0.12
N THR A 45 -9.64 -13.81 -0.59
CA THR A 45 -9.64 -12.55 -1.32
C THR A 45 -10.05 -11.42 -0.38
N VAL A 46 -9.27 -10.36 -0.35
CA VAL A 46 -9.53 -9.19 0.49
C VAL A 46 -9.55 -7.95 -0.39
N ASP A 47 -10.59 -7.13 -0.25
CA ASP A 47 -10.63 -5.81 -0.87
C ASP A 47 -9.90 -4.82 0.03
N VAL A 48 -8.74 -4.33 -0.43
CA VAL A 48 -7.91 -3.41 0.34
C VAL A 48 -8.18 -1.94 0.02
N ARG A 49 -9.02 -1.64 -0.96
CA ARG A 49 -9.31 -0.25 -1.33
C ARG A 49 -9.85 0.59 -0.17
N PRO A 50 -10.80 0.10 0.65
CA PRO A 50 -11.29 0.87 1.79
C PRO A 50 -10.22 1.16 2.86
N MET A 51 -9.13 0.40 2.88
CA MET A 51 -8.03 0.58 3.83
C MET A 51 -7.10 1.71 3.41
N ILE A 52 -7.10 2.11 2.14
CA ILE A 52 -6.31 3.22 1.62
C ILE A 52 -7.11 4.51 1.84
N ARG A 53 -6.67 5.30 2.81
CA ARG A 53 -7.35 6.55 3.19
C ARG A 53 -6.93 7.71 2.32
N ARG A 54 -5.65 7.80 2.02
CA ARG A 54 -5.08 8.88 1.25
C ARG A 54 -3.79 8.41 0.58
N MET A 55 -3.53 8.94 -0.60
CA MET A 55 -2.31 8.67 -1.34
C MET A 55 -1.98 9.90 -2.18
N ALA A 56 -0.77 10.43 -2.02
CA ALA A 56 -0.34 11.62 -2.73
C ALA A 56 1.11 11.46 -3.18
N VAL A 57 1.42 11.90 -4.38
CA VAL A 57 2.75 11.80 -4.98
C VAL A 57 3.45 13.15 -4.91
N ARG A 58 4.72 13.15 -4.58
CA ARG A 58 5.58 14.33 -4.63
C ARG A 58 6.95 13.96 -5.19
N PRO A 59 7.69 14.93 -5.75
CA PRO A 59 9.00 14.64 -6.30
C PRO A 59 9.97 14.21 -5.20
N GLY A 60 10.78 13.20 -5.51
CA GLY A 60 11.87 12.76 -4.67
C GLY A 60 13.21 13.07 -5.31
N ARG A 61 14.30 12.75 -4.59
CA ARG A 61 15.66 13.01 -5.06
C ARG A 61 15.99 12.24 -6.34
N ASP A 62 15.63 10.95 -6.39
CA ASP A 62 15.95 10.04 -7.50
C ASP A 62 14.70 9.34 -8.05
N GLY A 63 13.55 9.99 -7.97
CA GLY A 63 12.30 9.40 -8.41
C GLY A 63 11.10 10.06 -7.77
N ALA A 64 10.18 9.25 -7.25
CA ALA A 64 8.94 9.72 -6.65
C ALA A 64 8.83 9.30 -5.19
N LEU A 65 8.20 10.15 -4.40
CA LEU A 65 7.78 9.83 -3.04
C LEU A 65 6.26 9.74 -3.02
N VAL A 66 5.74 8.69 -2.41
CA VAL A 66 4.30 8.52 -2.25
C VAL A 66 3.96 8.53 -0.77
N ASP A 67 3.24 9.55 -0.35
CA ASP A 67 2.74 9.63 1.01
C ASP A 67 1.41 8.89 1.08
N VAL A 68 1.36 7.86 1.91
CA VAL A 68 0.21 6.95 2.02
C VAL A 68 -0.32 6.98 3.44
N GLU A 69 -1.62 7.17 3.56
CA GLU A 69 -2.33 7.01 4.82
C GLU A 69 -3.26 5.82 4.71
N VAL A 70 -3.12 4.86 5.62
CA VAL A 70 -3.91 3.64 5.65
C VAL A 70 -4.60 3.47 6.99
N GLY A 71 -5.72 2.78 6.98
CA GLY A 71 -6.47 2.46 8.18
C GLY A 71 -6.86 0.99 8.22
N LEU A 72 -7.40 0.56 9.35
CA LEU A 72 -7.92 -0.78 9.52
C LEU A 72 -9.41 -0.81 9.17
N VAL A 73 -9.83 -1.90 8.56
CA VAL A 73 -11.25 -2.22 8.34
C VAL A 73 -11.48 -3.58 9.01
N GLU A 74 -12.32 -3.60 10.01
CA GLU A 74 -12.59 -4.81 10.80
C GLU A 74 -11.31 -5.50 11.32
N THR A 75 -10.38 -4.72 11.88
CA THR A 75 -9.07 -5.15 12.36
C THR A 75 -8.10 -5.61 11.26
N ARG A 76 -8.47 -5.54 9.99
CA ARG A 76 -7.62 -5.89 8.86
C ARG A 76 -7.01 -4.63 8.26
N GLY A 77 -5.74 -4.72 7.88
CA GLY A 77 -5.01 -3.66 7.22
C GLY A 77 -4.42 -4.11 5.89
N VAL A 78 -3.99 -3.15 5.10
CA VAL A 78 -3.20 -3.39 3.89
C VAL A 78 -1.71 -3.32 4.25
N ARG A 79 -0.92 -4.20 3.65
CA ARG A 79 0.53 -4.21 3.85
C ARG A 79 1.21 -3.30 2.85
N MET A 80 2.30 -2.64 3.26
CA MET A 80 3.03 -1.75 2.36
C MET A 80 3.60 -2.48 1.14
N ARG A 81 4.01 -3.73 1.28
CA ARG A 81 4.44 -4.55 0.13
C ARG A 81 3.34 -4.77 -0.90
N GLU A 82 2.09 -4.83 -0.45
CA GLU A 82 0.92 -4.97 -1.33
C GLU A 82 0.68 -3.68 -2.11
N ILE A 83 0.83 -2.54 -1.45
CA ILE A 83 0.74 -1.23 -2.11
C ILE A 83 1.88 -1.04 -3.09
N LEU A 84 3.11 -1.38 -2.72
CA LEU A 84 4.27 -1.28 -3.61
C LEU A 84 4.11 -2.14 -4.85
N ALA A 85 3.49 -3.31 -4.74
CA ALA A 85 3.20 -4.16 -5.89
C ALA A 85 2.26 -3.48 -6.90
N LEU A 86 1.42 -2.57 -6.44
CA LEU A 86 0.52 -1.79 -7.30
C LEU A 86 1.20 -0.58 -7.93
N LEU A 87 2.21 -0.01 -7.28
CA LEU A 87 2.81 1.28 -7.65
C LEU A 87 4.18 1.17 -8.30
N ALA A 88 4.92 0.11 -8.05
CA ALA A 88 6.30 -0.02 -8.50
C ALA A 88 6.49 -1.22 -9.42
N SER A 89 7.32 -1.05 -10.46
CA SER A 89 7.72 -2.16 -11.35
C SER A 89 8.65 -3.13 -10.64
N GLU A 90 9.47 -2.61 -9.73
CA GLU A 90 10.40 -3.40 -8.91
C GLU A 90 10.16 -3.10 -7.44
N PRO A 91 9.12 -3.72 -6.82
CA PRO A 91 8.79 -3.43 -5.42
C PRO A 91 9.94 -3.68 -4.45
N ALA A 92 10.80 -4.65 -4.73
CA ALA A 92 11.94 -4.99 -3.87
C ALA A 92 13.00 -3.88 -3.79
N SER A 93 13.08 -3.00 -4.80
CA SER A 93 14.02 -1.88 -4.82
C SER A 93 13.47 -0.60 -4.16
N ALA A 94 12.18 -0.58 -3.85
CA ALA A 94 11.55 0.53 -3.18
C ALA A 94 11.78 0.48 -1.66
N ARG A 95 11.73 1.64 -1.00
CA ARG A 95 11.86 1.74 0.45
C ARG A 95 10.58 2.25 1.07
N VAL A 96 10.34 1.82 2.30
CA VAL A 96 9.18 2.23 3.09
C VAL A 96 9.67 2.95 4.34
N ILE A 97 9.18 4.15 4.54
CA ILE A 97 9.46 4.94 5.73
C ILE A 97 8.15 5.13 6.49
N LYS A 98 8.08 4.58 7.70
CA LYS A 98 6.93 4.81 8.57
C LYS A 98 7.06 6.20 9.19
N ARG A 99 6.08 7.07 8.94
CA ARG A 99 6.13 8.46 9.40
C ARG A 99 5.47 8.67 10.75
N ALA A 100 4.27 8.13 10.92
CA ALA A 100 3.54 8.32 12.17
C ALA A 100 2.46 7.27 12.34
N THR A 101 2.19 6.94 13.59
CA THR A 101 0.98 6.23 14.01
C THR A 101 0.18 7.22 14.83
N TYR A 102 -0.99 7.61 14.30
CA TYR A 102 -1.86 8.52 15.01
C TYR A 102 -2.64 7.77 16.07
N LEU A 103 -2.16 7.82 17.30
CA LEU A 103 -2.88 7.26 18.46
C LEU A 103 -3.76 8.32 19.10
N ALA A 104 -3.21 9.50 19.27
CA ALA A 104 -3.91 10.69 19.72
C ALA A 104 -3.05 11.88 19.30
N GLU A 105 -3.66 12.94 18.83
CA GLU A 105 -2.91 14.16 18.62
C GLU A 105 -2.60 14.78 19.97
N PRO A 106 -1.32 15.04 20.26
CA PRO A 106 -1.00 15.88 21.40
C PRO A 106 -1.57 17.26 21.14
N ALA A 107 -2.23 17.77 22.10
CA ALA A 107 -2.81 19.10 22.04
C ALA A 107 -1.75 20.18 21.76
#